data_8ceec7c47a5bdedbf34b96162928c0bd
#
_entry.id   8ceec7c47a5bdedbf34b96162928c0bd
#
_cell.length_a   1.000
_cell.length_b   1.000
_cell.length_c   1.000
_cell.angle_alpha   90.00
_cell.angle_beta   90.00
_cell.angle_gamma   90.00
#
_symmetry.space_group_name_H-M   'P 1'
#
loop_
_entity.id
_entity.type
_entity.pdbx_description
1 polymer ?
#
loop_
_entity_poly.entity_id
_entity_poly.type
_entity_poly.pdbx_seq_one_letter_code
_entity_poly.pdbx_strand_id
1 'polypeptide(L)'
;MLIKLLDSIKIFGEISGKIFESNIDFDEYLLKSWLNNKKFKAELLYRKSRDGSTPKDFHNKCDNKGITITLIETTKGDIFGGYTELPWDTSGSFKKDKSIFIFSFNNKRKYIARDDNPTIYCGYKEGPRFGGGYPEIFFINTLNKGESSNNSGCTFVEGRVLTNGYQFWNVKELEVHKIIYD
;
A
#
# COMPACT_ATOMS: atom_id res chain seq x y z
N MET A 1 27.23 15.08 17.91
CA MET A 1 25.92 14.50 18.32
C MET A 1 25.00 14.16 17.16
N LEU A 2 24.98 14.92 16.06
CA LEU A 2 24.19 14.62 14.86
C LEU A 2 24.62 13.36 14.09
N ILE A 3 25.92 13.05 14.04
CA ILE A 3 26.45 11.90 13.28
C ILE A 3 26.01 10.56 13.89
N LYS A 4 25.87 10.47 15.21
CA LYS A 4 25.36 9.25 15.89
C LYS A 4 23.86 9.02 15.70
N LEU A 5 23.08 10.07 15.35
CA LEU A 5 21.66 9.93 15.00
C LEU A 5 21.48 9.31 13.62
N LEU A 6 22.36 9.64 12.66
CA LEU A 6 22.34 9.10 11.31
C LEU A 6 22.72 7.61 11.24
N ASP A 7 23.63 7.16 12.11
CA ASP A 7 24.04 5.75 12.19
C ASP A 7 22.98 4.86 12.86
N SER A 8 22.16 5.41 13.75
CA SER A 8 21.04 4.66 14.35
C SER A 8 19.84 4.49 13.40
N ILE A 9 19.73 5.31 12.35
CA ILE A 9 18.68 5.22 11.32
C ILE A 9 18.97 4.06 10.35
N LYS A 10 20.23 3.68 10.14
CA LYS A 10 20.63 2.60 9.21
C LYS A 10 20.39 1.16 9.70
N ILE A 11 20.00 0.96 10.95
CA ILE A 11 19.94 -0.39 11.56
C ILE A 11 18.59 -1.11 11.30
N PHE A 12 17.57 -0.46 10.79
CA PHE A 12 16.20 -0.98 10.81
C PHE A 12 15.46 -1.03 9.47
N GLY A 13 16.12 -1.30 8.36
CA GLY A 13 15.48 -1.53 7.06
C GLY A 13 15.41 -0.27 6.20
N GLU A 14 16.15 -0.27 5.12
CA GLU A 14 16.11 0.79 4.12
C GLU A 14 14.88 0.57 3.22
N ILE A 15 13.90 1.45 3.33
CA ILE A 15 12.92 1.63 2.27
C ILE A 15 13.39 2.84 1.46
N SER A 16 13.80 2.62 0.23
CA SER A 16 14.14 3.70 -0.70
C SER A 16 13.07 3.79 -1.78
N GLY A 17 12.56 4.99 -2.04
CA GLY A 17 11.57 5.18 -3.10
C GLY A 17 11.26 6.65 -3.30
N LYS A 18 10.72 6.99 -4.47
CA LYS A 18 10.40 8.38 -4.81
C LYS A 18 9.37 9.00 -3.87
N ILE A 19 8.37 8.20 -3.43
CA ILE A 19 7.38 8.65 -2.45
C ILE A 19 8.05 8.97 -1.12
N PHE A 20 9.01 8.14 -0.69
CA PHE A 20 9.77 8.37 0.55
C PHE A 20 10.72 9.57 0.44
N GLU A 21 11.43 9.68 -0.67
CA GLU A 21 12.44 10.73 -0.88
C GLU A 21 11.82 12.12 -1.06
N SER A 22 10.60 12.20 -1.60
CA SER A 22 9.93 13.47 -1.91
C SER A 22 9.07 14.04 -0.77
N ASN A 23 8.82 13.24 0.28
CA ASN A 23 7.93 13.65 1.37
C ASN A 23 8.68 13.74 2.69
N ILE A 24 8.92 14.96 3.15
CA ILE A 24 9.60 15.30 4.41
C ILE A 24 8.83 14.75 5.63
N ASP A 25 7.52 14.58 5.52
CA ASP A 25 6.63 14.10 6.58
C ASP A 25 6.49 12.57 6.61
N PHE A 26 7.25 11.85 5.79
CA PHE A 26 7.22 10.41 5.79
C PHE A 26 7.82 9.86 7.10
N ASP A 27 6.95 9.27 7.92
CA ASP A 27 7.35 8.70 9.20
C ASP A 27 7.70 7.21 9.05
N GLU A 28 8.97 6.94 8.74
CA GLU A 28 9.52 5.57 8.66
C GLU A 28 9.31 4.81 9.98
N TYR A 29 9.38 5.52 11.10
CA TYR A 29 9.10 4.95 12.42
C TYR A 29 7.66 4.45 12.52
N LEU A 30 6.71 5.20 11.96
CA LEU A 30 5.30 4.84 11.95
C LEU A 30 5.07 3.56 11.15
N LEU A 31 5.68 3.45 9.95
CA LEU A 31 5.58 2.24 9.15
C LEU A 31 6.18 1.02 9.87
N LYS A 32 7.34 1.18 10.49
CA LYS A 32 7.97 0.13 11.33
C LYS A 32 7.05 -0.33 12.45
N SER A 33 6.42 0.62 13.15
CA SER A 33 5.48 0.30 14.22
C SER A 33 4.29 -0.51 13.71
N TRP A 34 3.79 -0.20 12.50
CA TRP A 34 2.71 -0.94 11.87
C TRP A 34 3.11 -2.36 11.46
N LEU A 35 4.39 -2.57 11.14
CA LEU A 35 4.99 -3.87 10.85
C LEU A 35 5.50 -4.59 12.13
N ASN A 36 4.95 -4.22 13.30
CA ASN A 36 5.25 -4.83 14.60
C ASN A 36 6.73 -4.73 15.00
N ASN A 37 7.43 -3.68 14.56
CA ASN A 37 8.86 -3.43 14.81
C ASN A 37 9.79 -4.59 14.39
N LYS A 38 9.33 -5.46 13.50
CA LYS A 38 10.19 -6.49 12.93
C LYS A 38 11.27 -5.85 12.05
N LYS A 39 12.43 -6.46 12.04
CA LYS A 39 13.48 -6.09 11.06
C LYS A 39 13.07 -6.57 9.69
N PHE A 40 13.23 -5.73 8.70
CA PHE A 40 12.93 -6.07 7.31
C PHE A 40 13.80 -5.27 6.35
N LYS A 41 13.90 -5.80 5.12
CA LYS A 41 14.36 -5.07 3.94
C LYS A 41 13.19 -4.82 3.01
N ALA A 42 13.17 -3.69 2.34
CA ALA A 42 12.19 -3.39 1.31
C ALA A 42 12.87 -3.31 -0.06
N GLU A 43 12.41 -4.12 -0.99
CA GLU A 43 12.87 -4.15 -2.37
C GLU A 43 11.81 -3.51 -3.27
N LEU A 44 12.15 -2.43 -3.98
CA LEU A 44 11.25 -1.78 -4.92
C LEU A 44 11.00 -2.66 -6.15
N LEU A 45 9.83 -3.29 -6.19
CA LEU A 45 9.38 -4.09 -7.33
C LEU A 45 8.87 -3.23 -8.47
N TYR A 46 7.95 -2.31 -8.18
CA TYR A 46 7.23 -1.53 -9.15
C TYR A 46 7.16 -0.06 -8.73
N ARG A 47 7.33 0.82 -9.73
CA ARG A 47 7.09 2.26 -9.62
C ARG A 47 6.39 2.74 -10.89
N LYS A 48 5.23 3.36 -10.75
CA LYS A 48 4.41 3.83 -11.87
C LYS A 48 5.19 4.70 -12.86
N SER A 49 5.93 5.68 -12.37
CA SER A 49 6.69 6.60 -13.22
C SER A 49 7.91 5.95 -13.92
N ARG A 50 8.34 4.77 -13.48
CA ARG A 50 9.47 4.02 -14.05
C ARG A 50 9.02 2.90 -14.98
N ASP A 51 7.99 2.16 -14.57
CA ASP A 51 7.66 0.86 -15.16
C ASP A 51 6.41 0.89 -16.05
N GLY A 52 5.68 2.01 -16.05
CA GLY A 52 4.43 2.19 -16.80
C GLY A 52 3.21 2.30 -15.90
N SER A 53 2.05 2.59 -16.48
CA SER A 53 0.81 2.90 -15.73
C SER A 53 -0.38 2.01 -16.11
N THR A 54 -0.10 0.80 -16.59
CA THR A 54 -1.14 -0.18 -16.91
C THR A 54 -1.17 -1.31 -15.88
N PRO A 55 -2.31 -1.99 -15.68
CA PRO A 55 -2.37 -3.18 -14.85
C PRO A 55 -1.33 -4.25 -15.24
N LYS A 56 -1.08 -4.41 -16.53
CA LYS A 56 -0.07 -5.34 -17.04
C LYS A 56 1.34 -5.00 -16.52
N ASP A 57 1.68 -3.71 -16.45
CA ASP A 57 3.00 -3.27 -15.95
C ASP A 57 3.15 -3.62 -14.47
N PHE A 58 2.10 -3.42 -13.68
CA PHE A 58 2.04 -3.83 -12.27
C PHE A 58 2.18 -5.34 -12.13
N HIS A 59 1.37 -6.14 -12.83
CA HIS A 59 1.40 -7.60 -12.72
C HIS A 59 2.73 -8.19 -13.15
N ASN A 60 3.35 -7.69 -14.20
CA ASN A 60 4.66 -8.13 -14.65
C ASN A 60 5.76 -7.99 -13.57
N LYS A 61 5.61 -7.05 -12.66
CA LYS A 61 6.59 -6.74 -11.60
C LYS A 61 6.23 -7.35 -10.25
N CYS A 62 4.94 -7.43 -9.93
CA CYS A 62 4.47 -7.69 -8.57
C CYS A 62 3.90 -9.09 -8.37
N ASP A 63 3.51 -9.81 -9.44
CA ASP A 63 2.91 -11.12 -9.29
C ASP A 63 3.88 -12.16 -8.72
N ASN A 64 3.37 -12.96 -7.80
CA ASN A 64 4.09 -14.05 -7.15
C ASN A 64 5.36 -13.61 -6.38
N LYS A 65 5.41 -12.34 -5.92
CA LYS A 65 6.56 -11.81 -5.16
C LYS A 65 6.45 -11.98 -3.64
N GLY A 66 5.33 -12.53 -3.14
CA GLY A 66 5.08 -12.72 -1.70
C GLY A 66 4.62 -11.45 -1.01
N ILE A 67 5.15 -11.20 0.17
CA ILE A 67 4.76 -10.08 1.04
C ILE A 67 5.06 -8.74 0.38
N THR A 68 4.06 -7.86 0.31
CA THR A 68 4.23 -6.54 -0.30
C THR A 68 3.59 -5.42 0.53
N ILE A 69 4.18 -4.24 0.40
CA ILE A 69 3.55 -2.98 0.79
C ILE A 69 3.35 -2.12 -0.47
N THR A 70 2.16 -1.60 -0.62
CA THR A 70 1.78 -0.68 -1.69
C THR A 70 1.71 0.73 -1.11
N LEU A 71 2.32 1.68 -1.79
CA LEU A 71 2.31 3.11 -1.45
C LEU A 71 1.70 3.91 -2.59
N ILE A 72 0.83 4.84 -2.27
CA ILE A 72 0.13 5.68 -3.22
C ILE A 72 0.28 7.12 -2.77
N GLU A 73 0.72 7.98 -3.68
CA GLU A 73 0.65 9.43 -3.56
C GLU A 73 -0.40 9.95 -4.54
N THR A 74 -1.39 10.69 -4.04
CA THR A 74 -2.40 11.32 -4.88
C THR A 74 -1.90 12.66 -5.42
N THR A 75 -2.57 13.16 -6.46
CA THR A 75 -2.29 14.53 -6.98
C THR A 75 -2.63 15.64 -5.99
N LYS A 76 -3.34 15.31 -4.91
CA LYS A 76 -3.67 16.22 -3.80
C LYS A 76 -2.69 16.15 -2.64
N GLY A 77 -1.71 15.25 -2.71
CA GLY A 77 -0.69 15.09 -1.67
C GLY A 77 -1.08 14.10 -0.55
N ASP A 78 -2.20 13.39 -0.67
CA ASP A 78 -2.49 12.31 0.28
C ASP A 78 -1.54 11.14 0.04
N ILE A 79 -0.98 10.57 1.11
CA ILE A 79 -0.13 9.39 1.08
C ILE A 79 -0.74 8.30 1.93
N PHE A 80 -1.05 7.19 1.30
CA PHE A 80 -1.66 6.02 1.93
C PHE A 80 -1.27 4.74 1.21
N GLY A 81 -1.72 3.61 1.71
CA GLY A 81 -1.40 2.33 1.09
C GLY A 81 -1.98 1.13 1.79
N GLY A 82 -1.43 -0.03 1.47
CA GLY A 82 -1.84 -1.30 2.06
C GLY A 82 -0.71 -2.31 2.11
N TYR A 83 -0.80 -3.21 3.06
CA TYR A 83 0.10 -4.33 3.29
C TYR A 83 -0.65 -5.64 3.12
N THR A 84 -0.01 -6.63 2.49
CA THR A 84 -0.51 -8.00 2.39
C THR A 84 0.64 -9.00 2.43
N GLU A 85 0.43 -10.13 3.09
CA GLU A 85 1.36 -11.27 3.07
C GLU A 85 1.10 -12.21 1.90
N LEU A 86 -0.05 -12.07 1.24
CA LEU A 86 -0.38 -12.89 0.09
C LEU A 86 0.19 -12.29 -1.21
N PRO A 87 0.69 -13.14 -2.11
CA PRO A 87 1.18 -12.67 -3.41
C PRO A 87 0.03 -12.19 -4.29
N TRP A 88 0.28 -11.13 -5.03
CA TRP A 88 -0.54 -10.73 -6.17
C TRP A 88 -0.47 -11.78 -7.28
N ASP A 89 -1.54 -11.90 -8.07
CA ASP A 89 -1.60 -12.70 -9.30
C ASP A 89 -2.74 -12.20 -10.20
N THR A 90 -3.02 -12.93 -11.28
CA THR A 90 -4.08 -12.62 -12.24
C THR A 90 -5.24 -13.63 -12.20
N SER A 91 -5.47 -14.28 -11.06
CA SER A 91 -6.48 -15.36 -10.92
C SER A 91 -7.93 -14.90 -11.03
N GLY A 92 -8.20 -13.60 -10.91
CA GLY A 92 -9.56 -13.06 -10.83
C GLY A 92 -10.27 -13.41 -9.52
N SER A 93 -9.50 -13.71 -8.45
CA SER A 93 -10.04 -14.23 -7.20
C SER A 93 -9.81 -13.29 -6.03
N PHE A 94 -10.71 -13.36 -5.05
CA PHE A 94 -10.50 -12.77 -3.73
C PHE A 94 -9.63 -13.69 -2.87
N LYS A 95 -8.69 -13.10 -2.13
CA LYS A 95 -7.83 -13.82 -1.18
C LYS A 95 -8.01 -13.26 0.22
N LYS A 96 -8.18 -14.16 1.19
CA LYS A 96 -8.28 -13.80 2.62
C LYS A 96 -6.89 -13.76 3.24
N ASP A 97 -6.54 -12.64 3.81
CA ASP A 97 -5.28 -12.44 4.51
C ASP A 97 -5.55 -11.79 5.89
N LYS A 98 -5.31 -12.52 6.97
CA LYS A 98 -5.53 -12.02 8.32
C LYS A 98 -4.51 -10.95 8.76
N SER A 99 -3.39 -10.85 8.07
CA SER A 99 -2.33 -9.89 8.36
C SER A 99 -2.51 -8.57 7.64
N ILE A 100 -3.46 -8.50 6.69
CA ILE A 100 -3.70 -7.33 5.87
C ILE A 100 -4.08 -6.11 6.70
N PHE A 101 -3.54 -4.98 6.33
CA PHE A 101 -3.99 -3.67 6.78
C PHE A 101 -3.83 -2.62 5.68
N ILE A 102 -4.61 -1.56 5.80
CA ILE A 102 -4.42 -0.33 5.05
C ILE A 102 -3.99 0.77 6.00
N PHE A 103 -3.39 1.83 5.47
CA PHE A 103 -2.86 2.91 6.30
C PHE A 103 -2.91 4.26 5.59
N SER A 104 -2.90 5.33 6.37
CA SER A 104 -2.74 6.71 5.90
C SER A 104 -1.64 7.39 6.70
N PHE A 105 -0.64 7.95 6.00
CA PHE A 105 0.39 8.77 6.62
C PHE A 105 -0.14 10.13 7.03
N ASN A 106 -1.04 10.72 6.26
CA ASN A 106 -1.69 11.99 6.61
C ASN A 106 -2.40 11.89 7.95
N ASN A 107 -3.09 10.78 8.20
CA ASN A 107 -3.80 10.53 9.46
C ASN A 107 -2.97 9.80 10.51
N LYS A 108 -1.75 9.39 10.17
CA LYS A 108 -0.84 8.62 11.05
C LYS A 108 -1.51 7.38 11.63
N ARG A 109 -2.32 6.67 10.82
CA ARG A 109 -3.17 5.58 11.30
C ARG A 109 -3.13 4.35 10.38
N LYS A 110 -3.12 3.18 11.04
CA LYS A 110 -3.31 1.86 10.44
C LYS A 110 -4.75 1.40 10.69
N TYR A 111 -5.36 0.77 9.69
CA TYR A 111 -6.70 0.20 9.73
C TYR A 111 -6.60 -1.29 9.42
N ILE A 112 -7.03 -2.13 10.36
CA ILE A 112 -7.04 -3.59 10.21
C ILE A 112 -8.33 -4.08 9.58
N ALA A 113 -8.25 -5.17 8.83
CA ALA A 113 -9.42 -5.80 8.24
C ALA A 113 -10.28 -6.50 9.30
N ARG A 114 -11.58 -6.63 9.02
CA ARG A 114 -12.48 -7.47 9.80
C ARG A 114 -12.25 -8.95 9.46
N ASP A 115 -12.43 -9.84 10.43
CA ASP A 115 -11.98 -11.24 10.38
C ASP A 115 -12.60 -12.13 9.29
N ASP A 116 -13.76 -11.79 8.75
CA ASP A 116 -14.57 -12.68 7.91
C ASP A 116 -14.62 -12.29 6.42
N ASN A 117 -14.02 -11.17 6.02
CA ASN A 117 -14.11 -10.67 4.65
C ASN A 117 -12.83 -10.93 3.82
N PRO A 118 -12.97 -11.23 2.52
CA PRO A 118 -11.86 -11.20 1.59
C PRO A 118 -11.19 -9.83 1.60
N THR A 119 -9.88 -9.79 1.43
CA THR A 119 -9.10 -8.62 1.79
C THR A 119 -8.26 -8.05 0.66
N ILE A 120 -7.89 -8.88 -0.32
CA ILE A 120 -7.34 -8.43 -1.60
C ILE A 120 -8.08 -9.10 -2.76
N TYR A 121 -8.12 -8.42 -3.89
CA TYR A 121 -8.59 -8.98 -5.16
C TYR A 121 -7.47 -8.96 -6.20
N CYS A 122 -7.30 -10.08 -6.90
CA CYS A 122 -6.23 -10.30 -7.87
C CYS A 122 -6.81 -10.33 -9.29
N GLY A 123 -7.20 -9.18 -9.81
CA GLY A 123 -7.82 -9.05 -11.13
C GLY A 123 -6.84 -8.58 -12.20
N TYR A 124 -6.78 -9.26 -13.34
CA TYR A 124 -5.82 -8.95 -14.43
C TYR A 124 -6.02 -7.57 -15.09
N LYS A 125 -7.17 -6.95 -14.89
CA LYS A 125 -7.50 -5.60 -15.44
C LYS A 125 -7.29 -4.48 -14.43
N GLU A 126 -6.84 -4.78 -13.22
CA GLU A 126 -6.75 -3.84 -12.12
C GLU A 126 -5.33 -3.81 -11.55
N GLY A 127 -4.99 -2.72 -10.88
CA GLY A 127 -3.81 -2.68 -10.03
C GLY A 127 -4.08 -3.24 -8.64
N PRO A 128 -3.28 -2.86 -7.64
CA PRO A 128 -3.48 -3.31 -6.27
C PRO A 128 -4.89 -2.95 -5.76
N ARG A 129 -5.62 -3.95 -5.26
CA ARG A 129 -6.97 -3.79 -4.75
C ARG A 129 -7.08 -4.41 -3.37
N PHE A 130 -7.36 -3.56 -2.38
CA PHE A 130 -7.53 -3.92 -0.98
C PHE A 130 -9.01 -3.79 -0.60
N GLY A 131 -9.56 -4.85 -0.07
CA GLY A 131 -10.97 -4.96 0.28
C GLY A 131 -11.71 -5.94 -0.61
N GLY A 132 -12.70 -6.60 -0.02
CA GLY A 132 -13.58 -7.54 -0.68
C GLY A 132 -15.03 -7.30 -0.28
N GLY A 133 -15.91 -7.23 -1.24
CA GLY A 133 -17.30 -6.88 -1.04
C GLY A 133 -17.63 -5.55 -1.72
N TYR A 134 -18.89 -5.31 -2.00
CA TYR A 134 -19.34 -4.08 -2.66
C TYR A 134 -19.89 -3.12 -1.59
N PRO A 135 -19.45 -1.86 -1.58
CA PRO A 135 -18.34 -1.26 -2.29
C PRO A 135 -16.98 -1.43 -1.58
N GLU A 136 -15.92 -1.48 -2.35
CA GLU A 136 -14.55 -1.73 -1.91
C GLU A 136 -13.90 -0.51 -1.25
N ILE A 137 -12.82 -0.74 -0.49
CA ILE A 137 -12.19 0.34 0.26
C ILE A 137 -11.24 1.16 -0.58
N PHE A 138 -10.35 0.53 -1.31
CA PHE A 138 -9.68 1.20 -2.42
C PHE A 138 -9.25 0.21 -3.49
N PHE A 139 -9.34 0.63 -4.72
CA PHE A 139 -8.77 -0.05 -5.86
C PHE A 139 -8.21 0.97 -6.84
N ILE A 140 -7.28 0.52 -7.65
CA ILE A 140 -6.64 1.33 -8.68
C ILE A 140 -7.02 0.71 -10.02
N ASN A 141 -7.96 1.33 -10.71
CA ASN A 141 -8.51 0.77 -11.95
C ASN A 141 -7.49 0.81 -13.10
N THR A 142 -6.91 1.96 -13.38
CA THR A 142 -6.01 2.16 -14.53
C THR A 142 -4.61 2.62 -14.10
N LEU A 143 -4.22 2.42 -12.84
CA LEU A 143 -3.02 2.95 -12.18
C LEU A 143 -2.86 4.48 -12.26
N ASN A 144 -3.82 5.18 -12.82
CA ASN A 144 -3.90 6.64 -12.86
C ASN A 144 -5.04 7.21 -12.02
N LYS A 145 -6.07 6.40 -11.76
CA LYS A 145 -7.25 6.78 -10.97
C LYS A 145 -7.54 5.72 -9.94
N GLY A 146 -7.94 6.14 -8.79
CA GLY A 146 -8.40 5.25 -7.74
C GLY A 146 -9.72 5.69 -7.15
N GLU A 147 -10.34 4.77 -6.45
CA GLU A 147 -11.59 4.97 -5.73
C GLU A 147 -11.45 4.44 -4.31
N SER A 148 -12.02 5.18 -3.36
CA SER A 148 -12.13 4.79 -1.96
C SER A 148 -13.59 4.80 -1.53
N SER A 149 -14.02 3.80 -0.81
CA SER A 149 -15.38 3.70 -0.33
C SER A 149 -15.48 3.69 1.19
N ASN A 150 -16.61 4.16 1.71
CA ASN A 150 -16.90 4.32 3.15
C ASN A 150 -18.02 3.45 3.65
N ASN A 151 -18.55 2.51 2.89
CA ASN A 151 -19.73 1.77 3.32
C ASN A 151 -19.45 0.84 4.49
N SER A 152 -20.39 0.82 5.44
CA SER A 152 -20.34 0.06 6.69
C SER A 152 -20.27 -1.46 6.55
N GLY A 153 -20.32 -2.01 5.35
CA GLY A 153 -20.13 -3.44 5.04
C GLY A 153 -18.76 -3.82 4.51
N CYS A 154 -17.85 -2.85 4.40
CA CYS A 154 -16.53 -3.06 3.81
C CYS A 154 -15.57 -3.83 4.72
N THR A 155 -14.54 -4.40 4.11
CA THR A 155 -13.46 -5.13 4.78
C THR A 155 -12.78 -4.32 5.90
N PHE A 156 -12.68 -3.00 5.75
CA PHE A 156 -12.03 -2.10 6.72
C PHE A 156 -13.02 -1.02 7.21
N VAL A 157 -12.85 -0.55 8.43
CA VAL A 157 -13.85 0.28 9.14
C VAL A 157 -13.89 1.70 8.61
N GLU A 158 -13.37 2.31 7.76
CA GLU A 158 -13.42 3.75 7.38
C GLU A 158 -12.59 4.10 6.13
N GLY A 159 -13.03 3.67 4.94
CA GLY A 159 -12.20 3.82 3.72
C GLY A 159 -11.91 5.25 3.24
N ARG A 160 -12.85 6.21 3.38
CA ARG A 160 -12.64 7.59 2.87
C ARG A 160 -11.66 8.41 3.70
N VAL A 161 -11.30 7.97 4.88
CA VAL A 161 -10.27 8.62 5.69
C VAL A 161 -8.87 8.54 5.06
N LEU A 162 -8.64 7.64 4.11
CA LEU A 162 -7.37 7.55 3.38
C LEU A 162 -7.11 8.80 2.52
N THR A 163 -8.16 9.44 2.06
CA THR A 163 -8.14 10.51 1.05
C THR A 163 -8.84 11.78 1.52
N ASN A 164 -8.80 12.10 2.81
CA ASN A 164 -9.46 13.28 3.39
C ASN A 164 -10.93 13.45 2.96
N GLY A 165 -11.66 12.34 2.81
CA GLY A 165 -13.09 12.31 2.46
C GLY A 165 -13.39 12.21 0.95
N TYR A 166 -12.41 12.24 0.07
CA TYR A 166 -12.63 12.09 -1.36
C TYR A 166 -12.87 10.63 -1.73
N GLN A 167 -13.93 10.37 -2.49
CA GLN A 167 -14.22 9.05 -3.04
C GLN A 167 -13.30 8.76 -4.25
N PHE A 168 -13.16 9.72 -5.16
CA PHE A 168 -12.34 9.57 -6.36
C PHE A 168 -11.08 10.42 -6.26
N TRP A 169 -9.96 9.87 -6.70
CA TRP A 169 -8.67 10.52 -6.65
C TRP A 169 -7.78 10.11 -7.84
N ASN A 170 -6.83 10.97 -8.17
CA ASN A 170 -5.84 10.69 -9.19
C ASN A 170 -4.52 10.28 -8.56
N VAL A 171 -3.89 9.27 -9.14
CA VAL A 171 -2.60 8.76 -8.70
C VAL A 171 -1.49 9.62 -9.29
N LYS A 172 -0.73 10.30 -8.45
CA LYS A 172 0.50 10.97 -8.82
C LYS A 172 1.63 9.95 -8.96
N GLU A 173 1.84 9.15 -7.91
CA GLU A 173 2.82 8.07 -7.90
C GLU A 173 2.26 6.82 -7.20
N LEU A 174 2.72 5.65 -7.65
CA LEU A 174 2.42 4.36 -7.05
C LEU A 174 3.71 3.55 -6.96
N GLU A 175 4.01 3.03 -5.79
CA GLU A 175 5.14 2.14 -5.56
C GLU A 175 4.67 0.87 -4.87
N VAL A 176 5.27 -0.25 -5.26
CA VAL A 176 5.09 -1.55 -4.58
C VAL A 176 6.46 -2.08 -4.19
N HIS A 177 6.62 -2.34 -2.91
CA HIS A 177 7.84 -2.89 -2.34
C HIS A 177 7.57 -4.29 -1.80
N LYS A 178 8.49 -5.21 -2.09
CA LYS A 178 8.55 -6.50 -1.44
C LYS A 178 9.14 -6.32 -0.04
N ILE A 179 8.52 -6.95 0.95
CA ILE A 179 9.02 -6.97 2.32
C ILE A 179 9.71 -8.32 2.55
N ILE A 180 10.94 -8.27 3.03
CA ILE A 180 11.76 -9.43 3.36
C ILE A 180 12.11 -9.29 4.82
N TYR A 181 11.56 -10.14 5.66
CA TYR A 181 11.91 -10.18 7.08
C TYR A 181 13.21 -10.96 7.30
N ASP A 182 14.02 -10.49 8.26
CA ASP A 182 15.26 -11.15 8.70
C ASP A 182 14.94 -12.44 9.48
#